data_a0b397c5a6176d847881bb528615053b
#
_entry.id   a0b397c5a6176d847881bb528615053b
#
_cell.length_a   1.000
_cell.length_b   1.000
_cell.length_c   1.000
_cell.angle_alpha   90.00
_cell.angle_beta   90.00
_cell.angle_gamma   90.00
#
_symmetry.space_group_name_H-M   'P 1'
#
loop_
_entity.id
_entity.type
_entity.pdbx_description
1 polymer ?
#
loop_
_entity_poly.entity_id
_entity_poly.type
_entity_poly.pdbx_seq_one_letter_code
_entity_poly.pdbx_strand_id
1 'polypeptide(L)'
;MAENTLVQDLVDAGVHFGHRASRWNPKMAPYIYGKKKQIHILDIRETVRGLLRAKKYISNVAAGGSLILFVGTKRQASAAVQRESERCEMPYVSERWLGGCLLYTSDAADE
;
A
#
# COMPACT_ATOMS: atom_id res chain seq x y z
N MET A 1 -10.30 20.45 1.22
CA MET A 1 -9.31 20.84 0.26
C MET A 1 -8.17 19.87 0.09
N ALA A 2 -7.40 19.54 1.14
CA ALA A 2 -6.37 18.50 1.03
C ALA A 2 -6.98 17.15 0.62
N GLU A 3 -8.17 16.85 1.11
CA GLU A 3 -8.86 15.61 0.77
C GLU A 3 -9.27 15.56 -0.70
N ASN A 4 -9.72 16.68 -1.26
CA ASN A 4 -10.11 16.73 -2.68
C ASN A 4 -8.90 16.54 -3.58
N THR A 5 -7.75 17.13 -3.21
CA THR A 5 -6.50 16.95 -3.95
C THR A 5 -6.04 15.50 -3.87
N LEU A 6 -6.13 14.89 -2.68
CA LEU A 6 -5.76 13.50 -2.49
C LEU A 6 -6.64 12.56 -3.32
N VAL A 7 -7.96 12.81 -3.33
CA VAL A 7 -8.89 12.01 -4.13
C VAL A 7 -8.54 12.12 -5.61
N GLN A 8 -8.27 13.33 -6.09
CA GLN A 8 -7.92 13.56 -7.50
C GLN A 8 -6.63 12.86 -7.86
N ASP A 9 -5.62 12.96 -7.02
CA ASP A 9 -4.34 12.28 -7.24
C ASP A 9 -4.51 10.77 -7.32
N LEU A 10 -5.33 10.20 -6.45
CA LEU A 10 -5.59 8.77 -6.44
C LEU A 10 -6.34 8.33 -7.69
N VAL A 11 -7.33 9.10 -8.14
CA VAL A 11 -8.08 8.80 -9.37
C VAL A 11 -7.15 8.87 -10.57
N ASP A 12 -6.30 9.89 -10.64
CA ASP A 12 -5.34 10.06 -11.74
C ASP A 12 -4.34 8.91 -11.79
N ALA A 13 -3.97 8.35 -10.63
CA ALA A 13 -3.07 7.20 -10.55
C ALA A 13 -3.77 5.88 -10.88
N GLY A 14 -5.09 5.87 -11.03
CA GLY A 14 -5.84 4.67 -11.38
C GLY A 14 -6.06 3.68 -10.23
N VAL A 15 -5.94 4.13 -8.99
CA VAL A 15 -6.08 3.23 -7.83
C VAL A 15 -7.51 2.71 -7.63
N HIS A 16 -8.49 3.33 -8.29
CA HIS A 16 -9.88 2.91 -8.20
C HIS A 16 -10.22 1.70 -9.09
N PHE A 17 -9.29 1.31 -9.98
CA PHE A 17 -9.47 0.13 -10.81
C PHE A 17 -9.09 -1.13 -10.04
N GLY A 18 -10.02 -2.08 -9.95
CA GLY A 18 -9.78 -3.35 -9.29
C GLY A 18 -9.58 -4.48 -10.30
N HIS A 19 -9.79 -5.69 -9.84
CA HIS A 19 -9.68 -6.89 -10.68
C HIS A 19 -10.89 -7.02 -11.60
N ARG A 20 -10.74 -7.85 -12.64
CA ARG A 20 -11.88 -8.25 -13.46
C ARG A 20 -12.92 -8.93 -12.57
N ALA A 21 -14.20 -8.73 -12.89
CA ALA A 21 -15.29 -9.30 -12.12
C ALA A 21 -15.19 -10.82 -12.00
N SER A 22 -14.61 -11.49 -13.00
CA SER A 22 -14.45 -12.94 -12.99
C SER A 22 -13.35 -13.44 -12.04
N ARG A 23 -12.50 -12.54 -11.56
CA ARG A 23 -11.34 -12.90 -10.71
C ARG A 23 -11.32 -12.18 -9.37
N TRP A 24 -12.42 -11.61 -8.98
CA TRP A 24 -12.47 -10.85 -7.73
C TRP A 24 -12.59 -11.77 -6.50
N ASN A 25 -12.18 -11.22 -5.37
CA ASN A 25 -12.38 -11.88 -4.08
C ASN A 25 -13.68 -11.36 -3.46
N PRO A 26 -14.67 -12.21 -3.18
CA PRO A 26 -15.94 -11.76 -2.61
C PRO A 26 -15.81 -10.98 -1.29
N LYS A 27 -14.73 -11.17 -0.57
CA LYS A 27 -14.47 -10.42 0.68
C LYS A 27 -14.27 -8.93 0.42
N MET A 28 -14.02 -8.53 -0.82
CA MET A 28 -13.85 -7.14 -1.20
C MET A 28 -15.17 -6.42 -1.47
N ALA A 29 -16.30 -7.10 -1.39
CA ALA A 29 -17.60 -6.51 -1.70
C ALA A 29 -17.86 -5.17 -0.99
N PRO A 30 -17.54 -4.99 0.32
CA PRO A 30 -17.77 -3.71 0.99
C PRO A 30 -16.97 -2.54 0.41
N TYR A 31 -15.91 -2.82 -0.33
CA TYR A 31 -14.99 -1.82 -0.86
C TYR A 31 -15.19 -1.54 -2.34
N ILE A 32 -16.16 -2.20 -2.96
CA ILE A 32 -16.42 -2.07 -4.40
C ILE A 32 -17.58 -1.12 -4.62
N TYR A 33 -17.34 -0.06 -5.41
CA TYR A 33 -18.37 0.89 -5.80
C TYR A 33 -19.29 0.34 -6.88
N GLY A 34 -18.69 -0.32 -7.89
CA GLY A 34 -19.48 -0.86 -9.00
C GLY A 34 -18.60 -1.62 -9.96
N LYS A 35 -19.13 -1.85 -11.17
CA LYS A 35 -18.44 -2.58 -12.23
C LYS A 35 -18.57 -1.82 -13.53
N LYS A 36 -17.46 -1.65 -14.26
CA LYS A 36 -17.44 -0.99 -15.55
C LYS A 36 -16.56 -1.80 -16.51
N LYS A 37 -17.13 -2.19 -17.65
CA LYS A 37 -16.41 -2.99 -18.67
C LYS A 37 -15.78 -4.25 -18.05
N GLN A 38 -16.54 -4.95 -17.20
CA GLN A 38 -16.10 -6.19 -16.51
C GLN A 38 -14.97 -6.00 -15.52
N ILE A 39 -14.63 -4.77 -15.18
CA ILE A 39 -13.65 -4.44 -14.16
C ILE A 39 -14.37 -3.80 -12.97
N HIS A 40 -14.11 -4.30 -11.76
CA HIS A 40 -14.65 -3.71 -10.56
C HIS A 40 -14.02 -2.34 -10.31
N ILE A 41 -14.83 -1.38 -9.91
CA ILE A 41 -14.36 -0.05 -9.53
C ILE A 41 -14.43 0.04 -8.01
N LEU A 42 -13.27 0.29 -7.40
CA LEU A 42 -13.19 0.41 -5.96
C LEU A 42 -13.77 1.75 -5.49
N ASP A 43 -14.33 1.74 -4.28
CA ASP A 43 -14.85 2.98 -3.69
C ASP A 43 -13.66 3.81 -3.20
N ILE A 44 -13.40 4.91 -3.89
CA ILE A 44 -12.27 5.78 -3.61
C ILE A 44 -12.35 6.39 -2.20
N ARG A 45 -13.55 6.57 -1.66
CA ARG A 45 -13.73 7.10 -0.32
C ARG A 45 -13.22 6.12 0.73
N GLU A 46 -13.43 4.84 0.52
CA GLU A 46 -12.89 3.81 1.40
C GLU A 46 -11.36 3.74 1.31
N THR A 47 -10.81 3.94 0.11
CA THR A 47 -9.37 3.99 -0.09
C THR A 47 -8.75 5.17 0.66
N VAL A 48 -9.35 6.35 0.55
CA VAL A 48 -8.88 7.54 1.27
C VAL A 48 -8.94 7.33 2.78
N ARG A 49 -10.06 6.77 3.25
CA ARG A 49 -10.24 6.49 4.68
C ARG A 49 -9.19 5.53 5.21
N GLY A 50 -8.94 4.47 4.46
CA GLY A 50 -7.90 3.49 4.82
C GLY A 50 -6.51 4.09 4.79
N LEU A 51 -6.21 4.93 3.80
CA LEU A 51 -4.92 5.57 3.66
C LEU A 51 -4.64 6.52 4.83
N LEU A 52 -5.62 7.33 5.21
CA LEU A 52 -5.48 8.25 6.34
C LEU A 52 -5.29 7.48 7.66
N ARG A 53 -6.02 6.38 7.83
CA ARG A 53 -5.87 5.52 8.99
C ARG A 53 -4.48 4.89 9.05
N ALA A 54 -3.98 4.40 7.93
CA ALA A 54 -2.66 3.81 7.84
C ALA A 54 -1.58 4.84 8.13
N LYS A 55 -1.73 6.05 7.58
CA LYS A 55 -0.79 7.14 7.82
C LYS A 55 -0.69 7.49 9.30
N LYS A 56 -1.82 7.55 9.99
CA LYS A 56 -1.85 7.83 11.42
C LYS A 56 -1.16 6.73 12.22
N TYR A 57 -1.45 5.48 11.89
CA TYR A 57 -0.84 4.32 12.55
C TYR A 57 0.68 4.33 12.38
N ILE A 58 1.15 4.53 11.15
CA ILE A 58 2.58 4.55 10.85
C ILE A 58 3.27 5.70 11.57
N SER A 59 2.64 6.88 11.63
CA SER A 59 3.18 8.01 12.37
C SER A 59 3.37 7.67 13.85
N ASN A 60 2.42 6.99 14.45
CA ASN A 60 2.51 6.58 15.85
C ASN A 60 3.64 5.56 16.07
N VAL A 61 3.78 4.60 15.16
CA VAL A 61 4.82 3.58 15.22
C VAL A 61 6.21 4.24 15.10
N ALA A 62 6.35 5.16 14.16
CA ALA A 62 7.60 5.88 13.95
C ALA A 62 7.96 6.77 15.13
N ALA A 63 6.97 7.41 15.74
CA ALA A 63 7.17 8.24 16.92
C ALA A 63 7.68 7.41 18.10
N GLY A 64 7.33 6.15 18.17
CA GLY A 64 7.83 5.22 19.18
C GLY A 64 9.24 4.70 18.92
N GLY A 65 9.88 5.12 17.84
CA GLY A 65 11.25 4.71 17.51
C GLY A 65 11.36 3.36 16.82
N SER A 66 10.24 2.78 16.39
CA SER A 66 10.25 1.47 15.73
C SER A 66 10.71 1.57 14.28
N LEU A 67 11.34 0.51 13.79
CA LEU A 67 11.70 0.40 12.39
C LEU A 67 10.50 -0.04 11.58
N ILE A 68 10.37 0.49 10.38
CA ILE A 68 9.30 0.16 9.45
C ILE A 68 9.95 -0.44 8.20
N LEU A 69 9.54 -1.67 7.86
CA LEU A 69 10.02 -2.33 6.66
C LEU A 69 9.08 -2.03 5.50
N PHE A 70 9.59 -1.39 4.48
CA PHE A 70 8.82 -1.13 3.25
C PHE A 70 8.94 -2.35 2.33
N VAL A 71 7.83 -2.86 1.86
CA VAL A 71 7.81 -4.01 0.95
C VAL A 71 7.05 -3.63 -0.32
N GLY A 72 7.73 -3.68 -1.44
CA GLY A 72 7.10 -3.40 -2.73
C GLY A 72 7.86 -4.15 -3.80
N THR A 73 7.55 -5.43 -3.96
CA THR A 73 8.24 -6.31 -4.91
C THR A 73 7.61 -6.27 -6.29
N LYS A 74 6.43 -5.68 -6.42
CA LYS A 74 5.78 -5.51 -7.71
C LYS A 74 6.56 -4.49 -8.54
N ARG A 75 6.71 -4.78 -9.83
CA ARG A 75 7.51 -3.95 -10.73
C ARG A 75 7.10 -2.48 -10.68
N GLN A 76 5.79 -2.22 -10.61
CA GLN A 76 5.26 -0.86 -10.62
C GLN A 76 5.55 -0.10 -9.32
N ALA A 77 5.78 -0.81 -8.22
CA ALA A 77 6.00 -0.23 -6.90
C ALA A 77 7.47 -0.14 -6.51
N SER A 78 8.33 -0.91 -7.16
CA SER A 78 9.72 -1.10 -6.77
C SER A 78 10.48 0.22 -6.61
N ALA A 79 10.44 1.07 -7.63
CA ALA A 79 11.17 2.33 -7.61
C ALA A 79 10.63 3.29 -6.54
N ALA A 80 9.31 3.34 -6.38
CA ALA A 80 8.67 4.20 -5.39
C ALA A 80 9.03 3.76 -3.97
N VAL A 81 9.01 2.46 -3.71
CA VAL A 81 9.36 1.90 -2.40
C VAL A 81 10.81 2.24 -2.06
N GLN A 82 11.73 2.03 -3.00
CA GLN A 82 13.14 2.34 -2.77
C GLN A 82 13.33 3.82 -2.47
N ARG A 83 12.76 4.69 -3.30
CA ARG A 83 12.92 6.13 -3.15
C ARG A 83 12.35 6.65 -1.82
N GLU A 84 11.14 6.23 -1.49
CA GLU A 84 10.49 6.75 -0.28
C GLU A 84 11.09 6.15 1.00
N SER A 85 11.52 4.90 0.98
CA SER A 85 12.16 4.30 2.15
C SER A 85 13.52 4.92 2.43
N GLU A 86 14.29 5.21 1.37
CA GLU A 86 15.57 5.88 1.53
C GLU A 86 15.41 7.31 2.05
N ARG A 87 14.34 7.99 1.61
CA ARG A 87 14.07 9.34 2.06
C ARG A 87 13.83 9.42 3.57
N CYS A 88 13.22 8.41 4.17
CA CYS A 88 12.98 8.35 5.60
C CYS A 88 13.93 7.42 6.35
N GLU A 89 14.96 6.92 5.66
CA GLU A 89 16.01 6.08 6.24
C GLU A 89 15.48 4.78 6.86
N MET A 90 14.51 4.17 6.19
CA MET A 90 13.93 2.89 6.63
C MET A 90 14.34 1.75 5.69
N PRO A 91 14.40 0.52 6.21
CA PRO A 91 14.72 -0.64 5.37
C PRO A 91 13.61 -0.94 4.36
N TYR A 92 13.99 -1.57 3.25
CA TYR A 92 13.01 -1.91 2.21
C TYR A 92 13.36 -3.22 1.51
N VAL A 93 12.32 -3.83 0.93
CA VAL A 93 12.43 -4.98 0.04
C VAL A 93 11.70 -4.61 -1.25
N SER A 94 12.43 -4.49 -2.35
CA SER A 94 11.86 -4.05 -3.62
C SER A 94 12.07 -5.04 -4.76
N GLU A 95 12.75 -6.16 -4.51
CA GLU A 95 13.01 -7.15 -5.56
C GLU A 95 12.16 -8.41 -5.34
N ARG A 96 12.61 -9.32 -4.49
CA ARG A 96 11.92 -10.59 -4.29
C ARG A 96 11.61 -10.82 -2.82
N TRP A 97 10.36 -11.18 -2.53
CA TRP A 97 9.94 -11.56 -1.20
C TRP A 97 10.10 -13.07 -1.05
N LEU A 98 11.07 -13.48 -0.25
CA LEU A 98 11.41 -14.90 -0.06
C LEU A 98 10.68 -15.49 1.14
N GLY A 99 9.36 -15.45 1.11
CA GLY A 99 8.54 -16.08 2.15
C GLY A 99 8.77 -15.52 3.55
N GLY A 100 9.20 -14.27 3.66
CA GLY A 100 9.47 -13.65 4.94
C GLY A 100 10.84 -13.96 5.52
N CYS A 101 11.71 -14.59 4.76
CA CYS A 101 13.06 -14.95 5.22
C CYS A 101 13.84 -13.75 5.71
N LEU A 102 13.63 -12.59 5.11
CA LEU A 102 14.31 -11.37 5.49
C LEU A 102 13.97 -10.96 6.93
N LEU A 103 12.74 -11.18 7.35
CA LEU A 103 12.31 -10.86 8.71
C LEU A 103 13.04 -11.74 9.72
N TYR A 104 13.19 -13.02 9.43
CA TYR A 104 13.94 -13.93 10.30
C TYR A 104 15.42 -13.54 10.36
N THR A 105 16.00 -13.18 9.22
CA THR A 105 17.38 -12.76 9.15
C THR A 105 17.60 -11.48 9.94
N SER A 106 16.67 -10.54 9.81
CA SER A 106 16.73 -9.27 10.52
C SER A 106 16.67 -9.48 12.04
N ASP A 107 15.78 -10.35 12.50
CA ASP A 107 15.67 -10.69 13.92
C ASP A 107 16.97 -11.30 14.44
N ALA A 108 17.58 -12.18 13.67
CA ALA A 108 18.85 -12.81 14.04
C ALA A 108 19.99 -11.78 14.07
N ALA A 109 19.96 -10.79 13.18
CA ALA A 109 21.00 -9.75 13.12
C ALA A 109 20.86 -8.74 14.25
N ASP A 110 19.65 -8.50 14.74
CA ASP A 110 19.40 -7.55 15.82
C ASP A 110 19.77 -8.12 17.18
N GLU A 111 19.95 -9.41 17.27
CA GLU A 111 20.43 -10.07 18.48
C GLU A 111 21.95 -10.06 18.56
#